data_9e2c124eddad17ae484165eb17317af7
#
_entry.id   9e2c124eddad17ae484165eb17317af7
#
_cell.length_a   1.000
_cell.length_b   1.000
_cell.length_c   1.000
_cell.angle_alpha   90.00
_cell.angle_beta   90.00
_cell.angle_gamma   90.00
#
_symmetry.space_group_name_H-M   'P 1'
#
loop_
_entity.id
_entity.type
_entity.pdbx_description
1 polymer ?
#
loop_
_entity_poly.entity_id
_entity_poly.type
_entity_poly.pdbx_seq_one_letter_code
_entity_poly.pdbx_strand_id
1 'polypeptide(L)'
;MNFDKVKELIEIISKSPYTEFTYKEGDFELSLKKDEKVNLVSEVKEINKVEEKYTEENSDDAEYIKSPLVGSFYTAVAPGEKPFVSVGDKVSKGQVIGIVEAMKLMNEIESPYDGVIEAILIDNEQMVEYDEPLFKISTNK
;
A
#
# COMPACT_ATOMS: atom_id res chain seq x y z
N MET A 1 16.27 22.64 -14.42
CA MET A 1 15.04 21.91 -14.77
C MET A 1 14.04 22.89 -15.35
N ASN A 2 13.66 22.71 -16.58
CA ASN A 2 12.72 23.60 -17.22
C ASN A 2 11.31 23.05 -17.11
N PHE A 3 10.51 23.64 -16.25
CA PHE A 3 9.14 23.21 -15.96
C PHE A 3 8.22 23.23 -17.20
N ASP A 4 8.51 24.11 -18.15
CA ASP A 4 7.78 24.20 -19.41
C ASP A 4 7.99 22.99 -20.31
N LYS A 5 9.20 22.39 -20.33
CA LYS A 5 9.47 21.14 -21.04
C LYS A 5 8.70 19.95 -20.45
N VAL A 6 8.54 19.91 -19.14
CA VAL A 6 7.77 18.86 -18.46
C VAL A 6 6.29 18.95 -18.82
N LYS A 7 5.72 20.15 -18.86
CA LYS A 7 4.33 20.39 -19.31
C LYS A 7 4.11 19.96 -20.76
N GLU A 8 5.04 20.32 -21.64
CA GLU A 8 4.99 19.97 -23.06
C GLU A 8 5.05 18.44 -23.26
N LEU A 9 5.92 17.75 -22.53
CA LEU A 9 6.01 16.28 -22.52
C LEU A 9 4.72 15.62 -22.05
N ILE A 10 4.12 16.11 -20.98
CA ILE A 10 2.84 15.59 -20.45
C ILE A 10 1.72 15.78 -21.48
N GLU A 11 1.67 16.90 -22.18
CA GLU A 11 0.67 17.16 -23.22
C GLU A 11 0.84 16.24 -24.42
N ILE A 12 2.07 15.99 -24.88
CA ILE A 12 2.38 15.07 -25.97
C ILE A 12 2.00 13.64 -25.60
N ILE A 13 2.31 13.21 -24.35
CA ILE A 13 2.03 11.87 -23.88
C ILE A 13 0.53 11.63 -23.70
N SER A 14 -0.22 12.64 -23.25
CA SER A 14 -1.67 12.53 -23.08
C SER A 14 -2.42 12.27 -24.39
N LYS A 15 -1.87 12.72 -25.51
CA LYS A 15 -2.40 12.54 -26.87
C LYS A 15 -1.84 11.29 -27.59
N SER A 16 -0.87 10.62 -26.98
CA SER A 16 -0.16 9.47 -27.54
C SER A 16 -0.88 8.14 -27.22
N PRO A 17 -0.80 7.14 -28.10
CA PRO A 17 -1.33 5.79 -27.84
C PRO A 17 -0.48 4.95 -26.87
N TYR A 18 0.63 5.50 -26.39
CA TYR A 18 1.53 4.79 -25.49
C TYR A 18 0.96 4.72 -24.05
N THR A 19 1.10 3.57 -23.43
CA THR A 19 0.62 3.28 -22.07
C THR A 19 1.66 3.53 -20.99
N GLU A 20 2.93 3.60 -21.36
CA GLU A 20 4.03 3.84 -20.43
C GLU A 20 5.10 4.73 -21.07
N PHE A 21 5.57 5.72 -20.32
CA PHE A 21 6.62 6.62 -20.72
C PHE A 21 7.59 6.90 -19.58
N THR A 22 8.88 6.75 -19.84
CA THR A 22 9.94 7.05 -18.88
C THR A 22 10.93 8.05 -19.50
N TYR A 23 11.14 9.16 -18.82
CA TYR A 23 12.12 10.19 -19.18
C TYR A 23 13.21 10.31 -18.13
N LYS A 24 14.48 10.30 -18.57
CA LYS A 24 15.66 10.46 -17.71
C LYS A 24 16.52 11.61 -18.21
N GLU A 25 16.86 12.51 -17.29
CA GLU A 25 17.83 13.57 -17.53
C GLU A 25 18.72 13.76 -16.30
N GLY A 26 19.97 13.32 -16.36
CA GLY A 26 20.88 13.35 -15.22
C GLY A 26 20.35 12.50 -14.05
N ASP A 27 20.21 13.12 -12.90
CA ASP A 27 19.68 12.48 -11.68
C ASP A 27 18.14 12.53 -11.58
N PHE A 28 17.47 13.06 -12.60
CA PHE A 28 16.01 13.18 -12.65
C PHE A 28 15.40 12.08 -13.51
N GLU A 29 14.47 11.33 -12.93
CA GLU A 29 13.68 10.31 -13.62
C GLU A 29 12.18 10.58 -13.44
N LEU A 30 11.47 10.71 -14.56
CA LEU A 30 10.02 10.83 -14.59
C LEU A 30 9.42 9.62 -15.28
N SER A 31 8.59 8.87 -14.59
CA SER A 31 7.84 7.74 -15.13
C SER A 31 6.35 8.04 -15.10
N LEU A 32 5.70 7.93 -16.25
CA LEU A 32 4.26 8.12 -16.41
C LEU A 32 3.64 6.85 -16.98
N LYS A 33 2.59 6.37 -16.31
CA LYS A 33 1.84 5.17 -16.70
C LYS A 33 0.37 5.52 -16.87
N LYS A 34 -0.21 5.08 -17.99
CA LYS A 34 -1.61 5.30 -18.31
C LYS A 34 -2.34 3.96 -18.29
N ASP A 35 -3.26 3.80 -17.37
CA ASP A 35 -4.11 2.61 -17.34
C ASP A 35 -5.28 2.73 -18.30
N GLU A 36 -5.43 1.75 -19.19
CA GLU A 36 -6.47 1.72 -20.25
C GLU A 36 -7.89 1.38 -19.73
N LYS A 37 -8.18 1.56 -18.46
CA LYS A 37 -9.53 1.35 -17.93
C LYS A 37 -10.10 2.62 -17.33
N VAL A 38 -10.40 3.59 -18.19
CA VAL A 38 -11.29 4.68 -17.79
C VAL A 38 -12.47 4.71 -18.76
N ASN A 39 -13.60 4.18 -18.30
CA ASN A 39 -14.87 4.57 -18.86
C ASN A 39 -15.02 6.09 -18.68
N LEU A 40 -15.06 6.79 -19.80
CA LEU A 40 -15.39 8.21 -19.84
C LEU A 40 -16.80 8.42 -19.30
N VAL A 41 -16.91 8.85 -18.07
CA VAL A 41 -18.04 9.68 -17.64
C VAL A 41 -17.45 11.03 -17.28
N SER A 42 -17.76 11.98 -18.15
CA SER A 42 -17.43 13.39 -18.00
C SER A 42 -18.12 13.94 -16.76
N GLU A 43 -17.35 14.33 -15.75
CA GLU A 43 -17.69 15.49 -14.93
C GLU A 43 -16.44 16.00 -14.20
N VAL A 44 -16.03 17.19 -14.61
CA VAL A 44 -15.05 18.01 -13.91
C VAL A 44 -15.66 18.43 -12.58
N LYS A 45 -15.18 17.88 -11.47
CA LYS A 45 -15.34 18.48 -10.16
C LYS A 45 -14.00 18.52 -9.45
N GLU A 46 -13.66 19.73 -9.11
CA GLU A 46 -12.65 20.27 -8.22
C GLU A 46 -11.77 19.25 -7.46
N ILE A 47 -10.46 19.40 -7.65
CA ILE A 47 -9.43 18.74 -6.87
C ILE A 47 -9.55 19.23 -5.43
N ASN A 48 -10.37 18.56 -4.66
CA ASN A 48 -10.29 18.55 -3.23
C ASN A 48 -9.64 17.24 -2.82
N LYS A 49 -8.43 17.38 -2.26
CA LYS A 49 -7.79 16.47 -1.30
C LYS A 49 -8.35 15.05 -1.38
N VAL A 50 -7.69 14.20 -2.17
CA VAL A 50 -7.95 12.76 -2.15
C VAL A 50 -7.43 12.24 -0.80
N GLU A 51 -8.26 12.33 0.20
CA GLU A 51 -8.30 11.32 1.22
C GLU A 51 -8.79 10.08 0.48
N GLU A 52 -7.93 9.11 0.26
CA GLU A 52 -8.34 7.78 -0.14
C GLU A 52 -9.31 7.27 0.92
N LYS A 53 -10.57 7.55 0.69
CA LYS A 53 -11.65 6.95 1.44
C LYS A 53 -11.69 5.51 1.00
N TYR A 54 -10.98 4.66 1.73
CA TYR A 54 -11.28 3.23 1.72
C TYR A 54 -12.76 3.11 1.95
N THR A 55 -13.51 2.67 0.94
CA THR A 55 -14.89 2.30 1.12
C THR A 55 -14.88 1.17 2.13
N GLU A 56 -15.21 1.50 3.36
CA GLU A 56 -15.62 0.55 4.36
C GLU A 56 -16.83 -0.20 3.77
N GLU A 57 -16.58 -1.33 3.13
CA GLU A 57 -17.60 -2.36 3.15
C GLU A 57 -17.63 -2.82 4.61
N ASN A 58 -18.60 -2.26 5.31
CA ASN A 58 -18.94 -2.65 6.68
C ASN A 58 -19.33 -4.12 6.69
N SER A 59 -18.35 -4.99 6.87
CA SER A 59 -18.59 -6.22 7.60
C SER A 59 -18.41 -5.84 9.06
N ASP A 60 -19.46 -5.89 9.85
CA ASP A 60 -19.51 -5.47 11.26
C ASP A 60 -18.51 -6.20 12.18
N ASP A 61 -17.74 -7.13 11.65
CA ASP A 61 -16.78 -7.98 12.36
C ASP A 61 -15.32 -7.86 11.86
N ALA A 62 -14.97 -6.81 11.11
CA ALA A 62 -13.61 -6.59 10.64
C ALA A 62 -12.82 -5.66 11.57
N GLU A 63 -11.66 -6.09 12.00
CA GLU A 63 -10.72 -5.33 12.80
C GLU A 63 -9.43 -5.07 12.02
N TYR A 64 -8.76 -3.96 12.33
CA TYR A 64 -7.48 -3.62 11.72
C TYR A 64 -6.36 -3.80 12.72
N ILE A 65 -5.30 -4.50 12.30
CA ILE A 65 -4.06 -4.62 13.06
C ILE A 65 -3.12 -3.53 12.56
N LYS A 66 -2.69 -2.67 13.46
CA LYS A 66 -1.92 -1.47 13.17
C LYS A 66 -0.48 -1.59 13.65
N SER A 67 0.43 -0.83 13.04
CA SER A 67 1.82 -0.80 13.46
C SER A 67 1.97 -0.09 14.82
N PRO A 68 2.68 -0.70 15.79
CA PRO A 68 2.96 -0.05 17.08
C PRO A 68 4.14 0.93 17.03
N LEU A 69 4.84 1.04 15.88
CA LEU A 69 6.01 1.91 15.72
C LEU A 69 6.29 2.25 14.26
N VAL A 70 7.17 3.22 14.06
CA VAL A 70 7.66 3.64 12.74
C VAL A 70 8.84 2.76 12.35
N GLY A 71 8.83 2.19 11.15
CA GLY A 71 9.94 1.37 10.65
C GLY A 71 9.64 0.69 9.33
N SER A 72 10.49 -0.23 8.91
CA SER A 72 10.31 -1.04 7.71
C SER A 72 9.56 -2.32 8.06
N PHE A 73 8.45 -2.57 7.35
CA PHE A 73 7.63 -3.76 7.55
C PHE A 73 8.15 -4.94 6.73
N TYR A 74 8.21 -6.11 7.35
CA TYR A 74 8.60 -7.36 6.71
C TYR A 74 7.51 -8.42 6.92
N THR A 75 7.13 -9.10 5.85
CA THR A 75 6.15 -10.18 5.87
C THR A 75 6.74 -11.52 6.28
N ALA A 76 8.07 -11.67 6.27
CA ALA A 76 8.81 -12.88 6.57
C ALA A 76 10.03 -12.60 7.44
N VAL A 77 10.60 -13.64 8.04
CA VAL A 77 11.82 -13.54 8.89
C VAL A 77 13.03 -13.08 8.11
N ALA A 78 13.15 -13.49 6.85
CA ALA A 78 14.27 -13.17 5.97
C ALA A 78 13.83 -13.13 4.50
N PRO A 79 14.60 -12.45 3.64
CA PRO A 79 14.37 -12.46 2.20
C PRO A 79 14.33 -13.89 1.64
N GLY A 80 13.25 -14.20 0.89
CA GLY A 80 13.06 -15.53 0.29
C GLY A 80 12.41 -16.58 1.20
N GLU A 81 12.20 -16.27 2.46
CA GLU A 81 11.45 -17.11 3.38
C GLU A 81 9.92 -16.96 3.17
N LYS A 82 9.18 -17.95 3.65
CA LYS A 82 7.72 -17.88 3.59
C LYS A 82 7.20 -16.76 4.48
N PRO A 83 6.17 -16.03 4.03
CA PRO A 83 5.52 -15.04 4.88
C PRO A 83 4.91 -15.70 6.11
N PHE A 84 4.83 -14.96 7.21
CA PHE A 84 4.21 -15.42 8.45
C PHE A 84 2.75 -15.79 8.25
N VAL A 85 2.03 -15.00 7.44
CA VAL A 85 0.62 -15.19 7.10
C VAL A 85 0.35 -14.76 5.67
N SER A 86 -0.70 -15.33 5.09
CA SER A 86 -1.24 -14.97 3.79
C SER A 86 -2.72 -14.63 3.92
N VAL A 87 -3.29 -13.97 2.91
CA VAL A 87 -4.73 -13.72 2.85
C VAL A 87 -5.49 -15.05 2.88
N GLY A 88 -6.46 -15.18 3.77
CA GLY A 88 -7.24 -16.39 4.01
C GLY A 88 -6.70 -17.27 5.13
N ASP A 89 -5.54 -16.98 5.70
CA ASP A 89 -4.99 -17.73 6.81
C ASP A 89 -5.70 -17.41 8.13
N LYS A 90 -5.88 -18.44 8.95
CA LYS A 90 -6.34 -18.27 10.32
C LYS A 90 -5.19 -17.87 11.22
N VAL A 91 -5.43 -16.87 12.04
CA VAL A 91 -4.48 -16.40 13.07
C VAL A 91 -5.12 -16.46 14.44
N SER A 92 -4.30 -16.70 15.44
CA SER A 92 -4.68 -16.68 16.83
C SER A 92 -4.10 -15.47 17.53
N LYS A 93 -4.77 -15.00 18.57
CA LYS A 93 -4.25 -13.94 19.44
C LYS A 93 -2.85 -14.31 19.97
N GLY A 94 -1.89 -13.40 19.82
CA GLY A 94 -0.48 -13.60 20.18
C GLY A 94 0.38 -14.29 19.11
N GLN A 95 -0.21 -14.67 17.98
CA GLN A 95 0.55 -15.22 16.84
C GLN A 95 1.30 -14.10 16.12
N VAL A 96 2.59 -14.32 15.82
CA VAL A 96 3.39 -13.39 15.03
C VAL A 96 2.92 -13.40 13.57
N ILE A 97 2.60 -12.23 13.04
CA ILE A 97 2.06 -12.03 11.69
C ILE A 97 2.95 -11.18 10.80
N GLY A 98 3.93 -10.52 11.36
CA GLY A 98 4.90 -9.69 10.64
C GLY A 98 5.98 -9.16 11.57
N ILE A 99 6.92 -8.42 10.98
CA ILE A 99 8.01 -7.77 11.71
C ILE A 99 8.10 -6.32 11.25
N VAL A 100 8.34 -5.41 12.19
CA VAL A 100 8.73 -4.02 11.90
C VAL A 100 10.14 -3.79 12.43
N GLU A 101 11.06 -3.47 11.53
CA GLU A 101 12.42 -3.05 11.87
C GLU A 101 12.42 -1.55 12.15
N ALA A 102 12.72 -1.19 13.39
CA ALA A 102 12.90 0.18 13.82
C ALA A 102 14.21 0.32 14.60
N MET A 103 15.00 1.34 14.29
CA MET A 103 16.28 1.61 14.96
C MET A 103 17.22 0.40 15.05
N LYS A 104 17.31 -0.39 13.97
CA LYS A 104 18.11 -1.64 13.88
C LYS A 104 17.65 -2.77 14.80
N LEU A 105 16.42 -2.70 15.32
CA LEU A 105 15.80 -3.73 16.13
C LEU A 105 14.61 -4.32 15.38
N MET A 106 14.55 -5.64 15.33
CA MET A 106 13.41 -6.38 14.79
C MET A 106 12.33 -6.52 15.85
N ASN A 107 11.15 -5.93 15.59
CA ASN A 107 10.01 -6.00 16.50
C ASN A 107 8.92 -6.86 15.86
N GLU A 108 8.60 -7.95 16.51
CA GLU A 108 7.54 -8.85 16.08
C GLU A 108 6.16 -8.20 16.28
N ILE A 109 5.32 -8.30 15.26
CA ILE A 109 3.93 -7.86 15.33
C ILE A 109 3.06 -9.08 15.55
N GLU A 110 2.37 -9.10 16.68
CA GLU A 110 1.45 -10.17 17.07
C GLU A 110 0.02 -9.76 16.76
N SER A 111 -0.80 -10.74 16.38
CA SER A 111 -2.24 -10.51 16.24
C SER A 111 -2.89 -10.30 17.60
N PRO A 112 -3.61 -9.20 17.83
CA PRO A 112 -4.40 -9.01 19.06
C PRO A 112 -5.72 -9.78 19.05
N TYR A 113 -6.07 -10.41 17.94
CA TYR A 113 -7.35 -11.09 17.72
C TYR A 113 -7.17 -12.51 17.18
N ASP A 114 -8.16 -13.36 17.47
CA ASP A 114 -8.39 -14.59 16.74
C ASP A 114 -9.25 -14.31 15.51
N GLY A 115 -8.85 -14.79 14.34
CA GLY A 115 -9.63 -14.55 13.13
C GLY A 115 -8.95 -15.03 11.86
N VAL A 116 -9.41 -14.51 10.74
CA VAL A 116 -8.90 -14.80 9.40
C VAL A 116 -8.37 -13.51 8.76
N ILE A 117 -7.19 -13.57 8.17
CA ILE A 117 -6.63 -12.44 7.41
C ILE A 117 -7.45 -12.21 6.14
N GLU A 118 -8.14 -11.09 6.08
CA GLU A 118 -8.91 -10.68 4.89
C GLU A 118 -8.07 -9.94 3.87
N ALA A 119 -7.17 -9.07 4.34
CA ALA A 119 -6.28 -8.31 3.47
C ALA A 119 -4.96 -7.98 4.17
N ILE A 120 -3.90 -7.90 3.40
CA ILE A 120 -2.59 -7.37 3.79
C ILE A 120 -2.46 -6.01 3.09
N LEU A 121 -2.41 -4.93 3.85
CA LEU A 121 -2.49 -3.56 3.35
C LEU A 121 -1.13 -2.95 3.04
N ILE A 122 -0.05 -3.60 3.48
CA ILE A 122 1.32 -3.12 3.36
C ILE A 122 2.17 -4.17 2.64
N ASP A 123 3.00 -3.70 1.72
CA ASP A 123 3.94 -4.56 1.00
C ASP A 123 5.19 -4.88 1.86
N ASN A 124 5.87 -5.99 1.50
CA ASN A 124 7.13 -6.36 2.12
C ASN A 124 8.19 -5.26 1.87
N GLU A 125 9.00 -4.97 2.90
CA GLU A 125 10.04 -3.93 2.88
C GLU A 125 9.51 -2.48 2.75
N GLN A 126 8.22 -2.27 2.97
CA GLN A 126 7.63 -0.94 2.95
C GLN A 126 7.80 -0.24 4.31
N MET A 127 8.11 1.05 4.26
CA MET A 127 8.12 1.91 5.45
C MET A 127 6.70 2.14 5.94
N VAL A 128 6.48 1.93 7.23
CA VAL A 128 5.20 2.14 7.90
C VAL A 128 5.33 3.14 9.05
N GLU A 129 4.25 3.84 9.31
CA GLU A 129 4.14 4.81 10.40
C GLU A 129 3.41 4.21 11.61
N TYR A 130 3.52 4.90 12.74
CA TYR A 130 2.76 4.55 13.94
C TYR A 130 1.25 4.61 13.67
N ASP A 131 0.52 3.59 14.14
CA ASP A 131 -0.93 3.43 13.96
C ASP A 131 -1.38 3.22 12.50
N GLU A 132 -0.45 2.98 11.58
CA GLU A 132 -0.77 2.64 10.19
C GLU A 132 -1.34 1.22 10.10
N PRO A 133 -2.49 1.03 9.42
CA PRO A 133 -3.11 -0.30 9.30
C PRO A 133 -2.26 -1.22 8.42
N LEU A 134 -1.90 -2.38 8.95
CA LEU A 134 -1.08 -3.40 8.29
C LEU A 134 -1.92 -4.54 7.73
N PHE A 135 -2.91 -4.98 8.51
CA PHE A 135 -3.77 -6.11 8.18
C PHE A 135 -5.23 -5.79 8.47
N LYS A 136 -6.10 -6.31 7.62
CA LYS A 136 -7.53 -6.41 7.91
C LYS A 136 -7.83 -7.86 8.31
N ILE A 137 -8.44 -8.05 9.46
CA ILE A 137 -8.79 -9.36 10.01
C ILE A 137 -10.29 -9.44 10.25
N SER A 138 -10.88 -10.56 9.86
CA SER A 138 -12.25 -10.90 10.22
C SER A 138 -12.24 -11.69 11.52
N THR A 139 -12.87 -11.15 12.55
CA THR A 139 -13.01 -11.81 13.84
C THR A 139 -14.35 -12.51 13.90
N ASN A 140 -14.36 -13.82 14.07
CA ASN A 140 -15.59 -14.54 14.38
C ASN A 140 -15.94 -14.27 15.85
N LYS A 141 -16.91 -13.43 16.05
CA LYS A 141 -17.56 -13.30 17.34
C LYS A 141 -18.61 -14.38 17.54
#